data_aa7722d45a3831f24b7b481b34efb139
#
_entry.id   aa7722d45a3831f24b7b481b34efb139
#
_cell.length_a   1.000
_cell.length_b   1.000
_cell.length_c   1.000
_cell.angle_alpha   90.00
_cell.angle_beta   90.00
_cell.angle_gamma   90.00
#
_symmetry.space_group_name_H-M   'P 1'
#
loop_
_entity.id
_entity.type
_entity.pdbx_description
1 polymer ?
#
loop_
_entity_poly.entity_id
_entity_poly.type
_entity_poly.pdbx_seq_one_letter_code
_entity_poly.pdbx_strand_id
1 'polypeptide(L)'
;SEYAPGTSFANLNGFSLGMANIVLSYEGEKHGFVADLVYGPRGADAVFNSVGSSNIVNQLYVYYNVSDSFTLTLGNFNTFLGYEVISPVGNFNYSTSYMFSNGPFSHTGLKADIALSDDVSLMLGVLNQTDYTEQNSYYDEDAEETVAFDDYMFGAQLGLYGQYINFLSGGASNASQIDFTGGIDITDGFFLGVNATSYEDDVIEFSGVALYPQ
;
A
#
# COMPACT_ATOMS: atom_id res chain seq x y z
N SER A 1 -12.52 -0.05 -23.47
CA SER A 1 -11.34 0.83 -23.49
C SER A 1 -10.10 -0.04 -23.40
N GLU A 2 -9.17 0.15 -24.33
CA GLU A 2 -7.89 -0.54 -24.29
C GLU A 2 -6.98 0.26 -23.35
N TYR A 3 -6.52 -0.35 -22.29
CA TYR A 3 -5.51 0.21 -21.39
C TYR A 3 -4.11 -0.09 -21.93
N ALA A 4 -3.15 0.74 -21.60
CA ALA A 4 -1.75 0.40 -21.84
C ALA A 4 -1.43 -0.91 -21.10
N PRO A 5 -0.91 -1.95 -21.78
CA PRO A 5 -0.80 -3.27 -21.18
C PRO A 5 0.13 -3.28 -19.96
N GLY A 6 -0.36 -3.86 -18.87
CA GLY A 6 0.44 -4.28 -17.73
C GLY A 6 0.89 -3.21 -16.75
N THR A 7 0.44 -1.94 -16.89
CA THR A 7 0.72 -0.89 -15.92
C THR A 7 -0.56 -0.26 -15.39
N SER A 8 -0.65 -0.04 -14.09
CA SER A 8 -1.74 0.72 -13.48
C SER A 8 -1.63 2.20 -13.85
N PHE A 9 -2.79 2.87 -13.98
CA PHE A 9 -2.90 4.32 -14.20
C PHE A 9 -2.31 4.85 -15.51
N ALA A 10 -1.92 3.99 -16.43
CA ALA A 10 -1.47 4.40 -17.75
C ALA A 10 -2.67 4.54 -18.71
N ASN A 11 -2.83 5.72 -19.29
CA ASN A 11 -3.87 5.99 -20.29
C ASN A 11 -3.32 5.86 -21.71
N LEU A 12 -4.20 5.52 -22.64
CA LEU A 12 -3.91 5.61 -24.08
C LEU A 12 -3.78 7.07 -24.52
N ASN A 13 -3.31 7.27 -25.75
CA ASN A 13 -3.13 8.59 -26.35
C ASN A 13 -4.40 9.45 -26.28
N GLY A 14 -4.26 10.72 -25.93
CA GLY A 14 -5.33 11.69 -25.86
C GLY A 14 -5.38 12.42 -24.53
N PHE A 15 -6.42 13.24 -24.36
CA PHE A 15 -6.68 13.93 -23.09
C PHE A 15 -7.47 12.99 -22.17
N SER A 16 -7.05 12.90 -20.93
CA SER A 16 -7.75 12.11 -19.91
C SER A 16 -7.86 12.87 -18.60
N LEU A 17 -8.94 12.61 -17.87
CA LEU A 17 -9.07 13.08 -16.49
C LEU A 17 -8.23 12.16 -15.59
N GLY A 18 -7.38 12.75 -14.78
CA GLY A 18 -6.55 12.02 -13.81
C GLY A 18 -7.25 11.82 -12.47
N MET A 19 -6.63 12.32 -11.42
CA MET A 19 -7.09 12.23 -10.04
C MET A 19 -6.98 13.59 -9.35
N ALA A 20 -7.93 13.89 -8.48
CA ALA A 20 -7.84 14.97 -7.50
C ALA A 20 -7.93 14.39 -6.09
N ASN A 21 -7.06 14.86 -5.19
CA ASN A 21 -7.08 14.50 -3.77
C ASN A 21 -7.51 15.68 -2.93
N ILE A 22 -8.30 15.39 -1.89
CA ILE A 22 -8.55 16.30 -0.78
C ILE A 22 -7.97 15.64 0.46
N VAL A 23 -6.89 16.22 0.98
CA VAL A 23 -6.24 15.71 2.19
C VAL A 23 -6.57 16.62 3.35
N LEU A 24 -7.21 16.06 4.37
CA LEU A 24 -7.46 16.69 5.66
C LEU A 24 -6.63 16.00 6.70
N SER A 25 -5.87 16.76 7.47
CA SER A 25 -5.04 16.19 8.53
C SER A 25 -5.04 17.09 9.76
N TYR A 26 -4.87 16.45 10.90
CA TYR A 26 -4.59 17.10 12.15
C TYR A 26 -3.40 16.42 12.82
N GLU A 27 -2.45 17.20 13.27
CA GLU A 27 -1.30 16.75 14.02
C GLU A 27 -1.30 17.45 15.38
N GLY A 28 -1.51 16.67 16.43
CA GLY A 28 -1.41 17.09 17.82
C GLY A 28 -0.19 16.49 18.49
N GLU A 29 0.05 16.89 19.73
CA GLU A 29 1.24 16.47 20.50
C GLU A 29 1.31 14.93 20.66
N LYS A 30 0.18 14.26 20.88
CA LYS A 30 0.11 12.79 21.10
C LYS A 30 -0.78 12.04 20.14
N HIS A 31 -1.57 12.71 19.34
CA HIS A 31 -2.50 12.05 18.44
C HIS A 31 -2.79 12.93 17.23
N GLY A 32 -3.19 12.29 16.17
CA GLY A 32 -3.61 12.95 14.96
C GLY A 32 -4.47 12.06 14.09
N PHE A 33 -4.87 12.59 12.94
CA PHE A 33 -5.56 11.84 11.91
C PHE A 33 -5.18 12.32 10.51
N VAL A 34 -5.41 11.44 9.55
CA VAL A 34 -5.36 11.75 8.12
C VAL A 34 -6.63 11.23 7.47
N ALA A 35 -7.22 12.06 6.62
CA ALA A 35 -8.28 11.68 5.69
C ALA A 35 -7.88 12.14 4.29
N ASP A 36 -7.53 11.20 3.41
CA ASP A 36 -7.16 11.43 2.02
C ASP A 36 -8.28 10.88 1.13
N LEU A 37 -9.03 11.79 0.51
CA LEU A 37 -10.16 11.49 -0.36
C LEU A 37 -9.75 11.71 -1.80
N VAL A 38 -10.03 10.73 -2.67
CA VAL A 38 -9.64 10.73 -4.07
C VAL A 38 -10.86 10.77 -4.98
N TYR A 39 -10.72 11.49 -6.08
CA TYR A 39 -11.76 11.67 -7.08
C TYR A 39 -11.18 11.53 -8.48
N GLY A 40 -12.00 11.07 -9.41
CA GLY A 40 -11.63 10.86 -10.81
C GLY A 40 -11.23 9.42 -11.11
N PRO A 41 -11.01 9.09 -12.40
CA PRO A 41 -10.77 7.71 -12.83
C PRO A 41 -9.59 7.04 -12.13
N ARG A 42 -8.46 7.74 -12.02
CA ARG A 42 -7.27 7.21 -11.31
C ARG A 42 -7.53 7.01 -9.81
N GLY A 43 -8.35 7.89 -9.21
CA GLY A 43 -8.77 7.73 -7.81
C GLY A 43 -9.63 6.47 -7.62
N ALA A 44 -10.58 6.22 -8.51
CA ALA A 44 -11.39 5.01 -8.49
C ALA A 44 -10.55 3.73 -8.67
N ASP A 45 -9.55 3.77 -9.55
CA ASP A 45 -8.62 2.66 -9.76
C ASP A 45 -7.73 2.40 -8.52
N ALA A 46 -7.46 3.43 -7.72
CA ALA A 46 -6.64 3.30 -6.50
C ALA A 46 -7.38 2.65 -5.32
N VAL A 47 -8.72 2.70 -5.32
CA VAL A 47 -9.58 2.21 -4.22
C VAL A 47 -10.61 1.17 -4.70
N PHE A 48 -10.22 0.36 -5.66
CA PHE A 48 -11.09 -0.53 -6.45
C PHE A 48 -11.87 -1.58 -5.63
N ASN A 49 -11.36 -2.03 -4.50
CA ASN A 49 -12.03 -2.98 -3.61
C ASN A 49 -12.94 -2.32 -2.57
N SER A 50 -13.11 -1.01 -2.62
CA SER A 50 -13.99 -0.29 -1.72
C SER A 50 -15.40 -0.19 -2.29
N VAL A 51 -16.41 -0.23 -1.44
CA VAL A 51 -17.83 -0.20 -1.82
C VAL A 51 -18.54 1.05 -1.28
N GLY A 52 -19.62 1.47 -1.96
CA GLY A 52 -20.42 2.60 -1.52
C GLY A 52 -19.63 3.89 -1.45
N SER A 53 -19.74 4.61 -0.35
CA SER A 53 -19.04 5.89 -0.12
C SER A 53 -17.55 5.73 0.19
N SER A 54 -17.09 4.53 0.53
CA SER A 54 -15.67 4.27 0.79
C SER A 54 -14.81 4.20 -0.48
N ASN A 55 -15.43 4.15 -1.67
CA ASN A 55 -14.72 4.17 -2.95
C ASN A 55 -14.00 5.49 -3.28
N ILE A 56 -14.05 6.47 -2.40
CA ILE A 56 -13.27 7.71 -2.47
C ILE A 56 -12.20 7.80 -1.37
N VAL A 57 -12.14 6.84 -0.48
CA VAL A 57 -11.21 6.86 0.67
C VAL A 57 -9.91 6.18 0.29
N ASN A 58 -8.89 6.99 -0.02
CA ASN A 58 -7.53 6.50 -0.21
C ASN A 58 -6.86 6.18 1.13
N GLN A 59 -6.98 7.12 2.09
CA GLN A 59 -6.53 6.88 3.46
C GLN A 59 -7.52 7.49 4.45
N LEU A 60 -7.79 6.78 5.53
CA LEU A 60 -8.55 7.28 6.68
C LEU A 60 -8.05 6.57 7.92
N TYR A 61 -7.20 7.24 8.69
CA TYR A 61 -6.64 6.68 9.91
C TYR A 61 -6.44 7.71 11.01
N VAL A 62 -6.38 7.21 12.23
CA VAL A 62 -5.95 7.95 13.41
C VAL A 62 -4.65 7.35 13.93
N TYR A 63 -3.83 8.16 14.58
CA TYR A 63 -2.63 7.67 15.23
C TYR A 63 -2.49 8.22 16.65
N TYR A 64 -1.74 7.49 17.48
CA TYR A 64 -1.41 7.86 18.84
C TYR A 64 0.07 7.61 19.11
N ASN A 65 0.79 8.67 19.47
CA ASN A 65 2.18 8.63 19.88
C ASN A 65 2.24 8.20 21.35
N VAL A 66 2.52 6.94 21.58
CA VAL A 66 2.69 6.36 22.93
C VAL A 66 3.94 6.94 23.58
N SER A 67 5.00 7.10 22.78
CA SER A 67 6.24 7.78 23.12
C SER A 67 6.86 8.40 21.85
N ASP A 68 7.99 9.09 21.98
CA ASP A 68 8.73 9.65 20.85
C ASP A 68 9.23 8.59 19.87
N SER A 69 9.32 7.34 20.31
CA SER A 69 9.80 6.21 19.49
C SER A 69 8.74 5.13 19.22
N PHE A 70 7.49 5.34 19.65
CA PHE A 70 6.44 4.34 19.47
C PHE A 70 5.10 4.99 19.12
N THR A 71 4.59 4.68 17.93
CA THR A 71 3.29 5.15 17.42
C THR A 71 2.38 3.98 17.09
N LEU A 72 1.13 4.07 17.50
CA LEU A 72 0.04 3.18 17.06
C LEU A 72 -0.80 3.90 16.02
N THR A 73 -1.13 3.21 14.92
CA THR A 73 -2.00 3.72 13.85
C THR A 73 -3.14 2.75 13.61
N LEU A 74 -4.37 3.26 13.54
CA LEU A 74 -5.59 2.49 13.30
C LEU A 74 -6.40 3.12 12.18
N GLY A 75 -6.76 2.32 11.19
CA GLY A 75 -7.59 2.72 10.04
C GLY A 75 -7.06 2.18 8.73
N ASN A 76 -7.43 2.83 7.62
CA ASN A 76 -6.95 2.52 6.28
C ASN A 76 -5.80 3.46 5.92
N PHE A 77 -4.66 2.90 5.53
CA PHE A 77 -3.44 3.62 5.17
C PHE A 77 -2.79 2.99 3.94
N ASN A 78 -1.99 3.79 3.22
CA ASN A 78 -1.22 3.30 2.07
C ASN A 78 -0.33 2.13 2.48
N THR A 79 -0.08 1.24 1.51
CA THR A 79 0.78 0.08 1.73
C THR A 79 2.18 0.49 2.21
N PHE A 80 2.79 -0.39 2.98
CA PHE A 80 4.20 -0.30 3.37
C PHE A 80 5.12 -1.16 2.47
N LEU A 81 4.53 -1.88 1.49
CA LEU A 81 5.25 -2.64 0.47
C LEU A 81 5.39 -1.82 -0.81
N GLY A 82 6.44 -2.09 -1.56
CA GLY A 82 6.68 -1.43 -2.84
C GLY A 82 7.38 -0.08 -2.72
N TYR A 83 7.96 0.38 -3.82
CA TYR A 83 8.74 1.62 -3.92
C TYR A 83 7.90 2.81 -4.38
N GLU A 84 6.93 2.56 -5.26
CA GLU A 84 6.09 3.58 -5.86
C GLU A 84 4.84 3.84 -5.03
N VAL A 85 4.27 5.02 -5.16
CA VAL A 85 3.05 5.44 -4.46
C VAL A 85 1.93 5.78 -5.44
N ILE A 86 0.69 5.79 -4.96
CA ILE A 86 -0.52 6.08 -5.76
C ILE A 86 -0.48 7.49 -6.35
N SER A 87 -0.06 8.48 -5.56
CA SER A 87 0.02 9.87 -6.02
C SER A 87 1.19 10.05 -7.00
N PRO A 88 0.94 10.47 -8.26
CA PRO A 88 1.99 10.57 -9.27
C PRO A 88 3.07 11.59 -8.95
N VAL A 89 2.77 12.59 -8.13
CA VAL A 89 3.75 13.59 -7.70
C VAL A 89 4.76 13.06 -6.68
N GLY A 90 4.48 11.90 -6.07
CA GLY A 90 5.39 11.21 -5.17
C GLY A 90 6.34 10.24 -5.90
N ASN A 91 6.15 10.01 -7.19
CA ASN A 91 6.97 9.12 -7.99
C ASN A 91 7.91 9.92 -8.90
N PHE A 92 9.10 9.39 -9.15
CA PHE A 92 10.02 9.98 -10.12
C PHE A 92 9.46 9.89 -11.56
N ASN A 93 8.84 8.76 -11.91
CA ASN A 93 8.19 8.56 -13.19
C ASN A 93 6.67 8.77 -13.06
N TYR A 94 6.04 9.34 -14.10
CA TYR A 94 4.58 9.52 -14.13
C TYR A 94 3.82 8.19 -14.23
N SER A 95 4.31 7.27 -15.06
CA SER A 95 3.77 5.91 -15.18
C SER A 95 4.39 5.00 -14.11
N THR A 96 3.59 4.09 -13.59
CA THR A 96 4.03 3.09 -12.61
C THR A 96 4.65 1.88 -13.27
N SER A 97 5.48 1.16 -12.52
CA SER A 97 6.07 -0.11 -12.95
C SER A 97 5.05 -1.27 -12.91
N TYR A 98 5.41 -2.40 -13.53
CA TYR A 98 4.66 -3.65 -13.37
C TYR A 98 4.64 -4.15 -11.91
N MET A 99 5.68 -3.84 -11.15
CA MET A 99 5.77 -4.18 -9.73
C MET A 99 4.66 -3.49 -8.93
N PHE A 100 4.45 -2.19 -9.16
CA PHE A 100 3.37 -1.43 -8.53
C PHE A 100 2.00 -2.03 -8.86
N SER A 101 1.78 -2.42 -10.13
CA SER A 101 0.49 -2.95 -10.60
C SER A 101 0.13 -4.32 -10.01
N ASN A 102 1.12 -5.07 -9.54
CA ASN A 102 0.94 -6.38 -8.91
C ASN A 102 1.14 -6.35 -7.39
N GLY A 103 1.43 -5.18 -6.83
CA GLY A 103 1.57 -5.00 -5.39
C GLY A 103 0.28 -4.53 -4.71
N PRO A 104 0.22 -4.55 -3.39
CA PRO A 104 -0.88 -3.98 -2.64
C PRO A 104 -0.88 -2.45 -2.72
N PHE A 105 -2.06 -1.82 -2.61
CA PHE A 105 -2.20 -0.37 -2.57
C PHE A 105 -2.47 0.16 -1.17
N SER A 106 -3.26 -0.57 -0.37
CA SER A 106 -3.64 -0.12 0.96
C SER A 106 -3.81 -1.28 1.94
N HIS A 107 -3.80 -0.94 3.22
CA HIS A 107 -4.12 -1.85 4.30
C HIS A 107 -5.05 -1.17 5.30
N THR A 108 -6.02 -1.92 5.79
CA THR A 108 -6.89 -1.49 6.89
C THR A 108 -6.58 -2.34 8.12
N GLY A 109 -6.31 -1.70 9.26
CA GLY A 109 -5.99 -2.43 10.48
C GLY A 109 -5.29 -1.59 11.52
N LEU A 110 -4.62 -2.27 12.42
CA LEU A 110 -3.78 -1.68 13.47
C LEU A 110 -2.32 -1.96 13.15
N LYS A 111 -1.49 -0.92 13.13
CA LYS A 111 -0.04 -1.06 13.07
C LYS A 111 0.65 -0.32 14.19
N ALA A 112 1.83 -0.80 14.54
CA ALA A 112 2.75 -0.22 15.51
C ALA A 112 4.06 0.12 14.81
N ASP A 113 4.45 1.38 14.83
CA ASP A 113 5.72 1.87 14.31
C ASP A 113 6.66 2.13 15.48
N ILE A 114 7.86 1.56 15.45
CA ILE A 114 8.84 1.57 16.54
C ILE A 114 10.18 2.05 15.99
N ALA A 115 10.67 3.21 16.43
CA ALA A 115 12.03 3.65 16.17
C ALA A 115 12.96 3.00 17.20
N LEU A 116 13.83 2.09 16.75
CA LEU A 116 14.80 1.40 17.58
C LEU A 116 16.09 2.22 17.75
N SER A 117 16.44 3.01 16.72
CA SER A 117 17.49 4.02 16.71
C SER A 117 17.21 5.04 15.60
N ASP A 118 18.12 5.99 15.39
CA ASP A 118 18.02 6.97 14.29
C ASP A 118 18.00 6.30 12.91
N ASP A 119 18.63 5.13 12.77
CA ASP A 119 18.80 4.42 11.49
C ASP A 119 18.02 3.10 11.42
N VAL A 120 17.38 2.68 12.50
CA VAL A 120 16.70 1.38 12.58
C VAL A 120 15.28 1.53 13.06
N SER A 121 14.33 1.01 12.30
CA SER A 121 12.91 1.00 12.65
C SER A 121 12.28 -0.38 12.45
N LEU A 122 11.21 -0.63 13.19
CA LEU A 122 10.37 -1.83 13.07
C LEU A 122 8.91 -1.39 13.01
N MET A 123 8.16 -1.90 12.05
CA MET A 123 6.71 -1.84 12.01
C MET A 123 6.14 -3.25 12.15
N LEU A 124 5.06 -3.38 12.91
CA LEU A 124 4.26 -4.61 13.02
C LEU A 124 2.79 -4.27 12.84
N GLY A 125 2.05 -5.10 12.11
CA GLY A 125 0.63 -4.85 11.82
C GLY A 125 -0.24 -6.10 11.88
N VAL A 126 -1.50 -5.90 12.29
CA VAL A 126 -2.60 -6.85 12.12
C VAL A 126 -3.64 -6.16 11.23
N LEU A 127 -3.91 -6.75 10.09
CA LEU A 127 -4.54 -6.10 8.95
C LEU A 127 -5.71 -6.95 8.43
N ASN A 128 -6.68 -6.32 7.83
CA ASN A 128 -7.66 -6.99 6.99
C ASN A 128 -7.00 -7.57 5.73
N GLN A 129 -7.78 -8.27 4.92
CA GLN A 129 -7.37 -8.64 3.56
C GLN A 129 -6.88 -7.40 2.80
N THR A 130 -5.78 -7.55 2.08
CA THR A 130 -5.13 -6.48 1.31
C THR A 130 -6.11 -5.78 0.38
N ASP A 131 -6.00 -4.45 0.31
CA ASP A 131 -6.82 -3.55 -0.54
C ASP A 131 -8.32 -3.49 -0.20
N TYR A 132 -8.74 -4.04 0.93
CA TYR A 132 -10.11 -3.90 1.42
C TYR A 132 -10.18 -2.88 2.56
N THR A 133 -11.07 -1.89 2.42
CA THR A 133 -11.31 -0.87 3.45
C THR A 133 -12.11 -1.40 4.64
N GLU A 134 -12.77 -2.52 4.49
CA GLU A 134 -13.53 -3.20 5.54
C GLU A 134 -13.39 -4.73 5.41
N GLN A 135 -13.64 -5.44 6.48
CA GLN A 135 -13.74 -6.90 6.43
C GLN A 135 -14.89 -7.29 5.49
N ASN A 136 -14.58 -8.07 4.49
CA ASN A 136 -15.52 -8.38 3.43
C ASN A 136 -16.08 -9.81 3.57
N SER A 137 -17.06 -10.13 2.75
CA SER A 137 -17.63 -11.46 2.64
C SER A 137 -17.96 -11.75 1.19
N TYR A 138 -18.00 -13.01 0.83
CA TYR A 138 -18.54 -13.48 -0.45
C TYR A 138 -19.67 -14.47 -0.23
N TYR A 139 -20.54 -14.60 -1.21
CA TYR A 139 -21.58 -15.62 -1.19
C TYR A 139 -21.03 -16.88 -1.86
N ASP A 140 -20.97 -17.97 -1.10
CA ASP A 140 -20.61 -19.28 -1.61
C ASP A 140 -21.85 -19.94 -2.19
N GLU A 141 -21.89 -20.09 -3.53
CA GLU A 141 -23.04 -20.67 -4.24
C GLU A 141 -23.19 -22.18 -3.98
N ASP A 142 -22.09 -22.89 -3.71
CA ASP A 142 -22.11 -24.32 -3.45
C ASP A 142 -22.59 -24.64 -2.03
N ALA A 143 -22.20 -23.82 -1.06
CA ALA A 143 -22.65 -23.94 0.33
C ALA A 143 -23.96 -23.19 0.61
N GLU A 144 -24.46 -22.38 -0.31
CA GLU A 144 -25.61 -21.51 -0.16
C GLU A 144 -25.54 -20.58 1.07
N GLU A 145 -24.34 -20.09 1.40
CA GLU A 145 -24.11 -19.22 2.56
C GLU A 145 -23.18 -18.05 2.26
N THR A 146 -23.25 -17.02 3.12
CA THR A 146 -22.30 -15.92 3.09
C THR A 146 -21.10 -16.26 3.98
N VAL A 147 -19.92 -16.34 3.39
CA VAL A 147 -18.65 -16.60 4.09
C VAL A 147 -17.93 -15.26 4.31
N ALA A 148 -17.67 -14.94 5.57
CA ALA A 148 -16.86 -13.78 5.91
C ALA A 148 -15.36 -14.08 5.75
N PHE A 149 -14.58 -13.06 5.36
CA PHE A 149 -13.12 -13.13 5.45
C PHE A 149 -12.71 -12.91 6.92
N ASP A 150 -12.67 -13.99 7.69
CA ASP A 150 -12.35 -13.95 9.12
C ASP A 150 -10.85 -13.91 9.41
N ASP A 151 -10.04 -14.23 8.39
CA ASP A 151 -8.59 -14.35 8.54
C ASP A 151 -7.93 -12.98 8.39
N TYR A 152 -7.10 -12.65 9.39
CA TYR A 152 -6.27 -11.45 9.36
C TYR A 152 -4.95 -11.71 8.64
N MET A 153 -4.41 -10.63 8.09
CA MET A 153 -3.03 -10.59 7.61
C MET A 153 -2.11 -10.00 8.67
N PHE A 154 -0.86 -10.45 8.65
CA PHE A 154 0.21 -9.96 9.52
C PHE A 154 1.27 -9.27 8.68
N GLY A 155 1.52 -8.00 8.98
CA GLY A 155 2.55 -7.20 8.33
C GLY A 155 3.73 -6.94 9.23
N ALA A 156 4.94 -6.89 8.66
CA ALA A 156 6.14 -6.44 9.31
C ALA A 156 7.04 -5.66 8.34
N GLN A 157 7.71 -4.65 8.82
CA GLN A 157 8.72 -3.91 8.07
C GLN A 157 9.93 -3.66 8.96
N LEU A 158 11.11 -3.99 8.47
CA LEU A 158 12.38 -3.63 9.08
C LEU A 158 13.03 -2.52 8.24
N GLY A 159 13.18 -1.35 8.84
CA GLY A 159 13.93 -0.23 8.24
C GLY A 159 15.38 -0.23 8.72
N LEU A 160 16.31 -0.12 7.78
CA LEU A 160 17.75 -0.10 8.02
C LEU A 160 18.39 0.94 7.10
N TYR A 161 18.85 2.08 7.64
CA TYR A 161 19.55 3.11 6.89
C TYR A 161 18.81 3.58 5.62
N GLY A 162 17.46 3.75 5.72
CA GLY A 162 16.61 4.15 4.60
C GLY A 162 16.30 3.03 3.59
N GLN A 163 16.70 1.80 3.87
CA GLN A 163 16.30 0.59 3.14
C GLN A 163 15.22 -0.16 3.94
N TYR A 164 14.31 -0.86 3.27
CA TYR A 164 13.22 -1.56 3.95
C TYR A 164 13.10 -3.00 3.47
N ILE A 165 12.95 -3.91 4.41
CA ILE A 165 12.56 -5.29 4.18
C ILE A 165 11.14 -5.43 4.73
N ASN A 166 10.22 -5.77 3.87
CA ASN A 166 8.80 -5.87 4.16
C ASN A 166 8.35 -7.32 4.10
N PHE A 167 7.44 -7.68 4.99
CA PHE A 167 6.80 -8.98 5.04
C PHE A 167 5.30 -8.83 5.26
N LEU A 168 4.50 -9.57 4.51
CA LEU A 168 3.06 -9.66 4.64
C LEU A 168 2.64 -11.11 4.51
N SER A 169 1.79 -11.62 5.42
CA SER A 169 1.31 -13.00 5.35
C SER A 169 -0.05 -13.18 5.99
N GLY A 170 -0.81 -14.16 5.51
CA GLY A 170 -2.13 -14.54 6.02
C GLY A 170 -3.27 -14.21 5.06
N GLY A 171 -4.43 -13.93 5.61
CA GLY A 171 -5.66 -13.71 4.85
C GLY A 171 -6.27 -14.99 4.30
N ALA A 172 -7.43 -14.86 3.67
CA ALA A 172 -8.25 -15.99 3.21
C ALA A 172 -7.57 -16.85 2.12
N SER A 173 -6.60 -16.29 1.38
CA SER A 173 -5.84 -17.03 0.35
C SER A 173 -4.46 -17.52 0.81
N ASN A 174 -4.17 -17.52 2.11
CA ASN A 174 -2.87 -17.90 2.67
C ASN A 174 -1.68 -17.15 2.03
N ALA A 175 -1.87 -15.88 1.70
CA ALA A 175 -0.87 -15.08 1.01
C ALA A 175 0.44 -14.96 1.81
N SER A 176 1.55 -14.92 1.10
CA SER A 176 2.88 -14.62 1.63
C SER A 176 3.62 -13.71 0.66
N GLN A 177 4.12 -12.59 1.17
CA GLN A 177 4.91 -11.66 0.38
C GLN A 177 6.14 -11.21 1.16
N ILE A 178 7.28 -11.27 0.51
CA ILE A 178 8.51 -10.60 0.95
C ILE A 178 8.87 -9.54 -0.09
N ASP A 179 9.19 -8.34 0.38
CA ASP A 179 9.49 -7.21 -0.48
C ASP A 179 10.68 -6.43 0.07
N PHE A 180 11.55 -5.96 -0.80
CA PHE A 180 12.65 -5.06 -0.50
C PHE A 180 12.46 -3.76 -1.25
N THR A 181 12.55 -2.65 -0.54
CA THR A 181 12.59 -1.31 -1.14
C THR A 181 13.77 -0.53 -0.63
N GLY A 182 14.44 0.17 -1.53
CA GLY A 182 15.58 1.00 -1.17
C GLY A 182 16.21 1.67 -2.37
N GLY A 183 17.43 2.17 -2.17
CA GLY A 183 18.19 2.78 -3.24
C GLY A 183 19.54 3.26 -2.75
N ILE A 184 20.40 3.62 -3.71
CA ILE A 184 21.75 4.08 -3.46
C ILE A 184 22.11 5.23 -4.40
N ASP A 185 22.88 6.18 -3.90
CA ASP A 185 23.58 7.16 -4.71
C ASP A 185 24.78 6.50 -5.40
N ILE A 186 24.69 6.34 -6.72
CA ILE A 186 25.79 5.80 -7.52
C ILE A 186 26.84 6.89 -7.74
N THR A 187 26.40 8.12 -7.95
CA THR A 187 27.21 9.34 -8.03
C THR A 187 26.41 10.52 -7.47
N ASP A 188 27.05 11.68 -7.28
CA ASP A 188 26.40 12.93 -6.84
C ASP A 188 25.18 13.35 -7.69
N GLY A 189 25.04 12.84 -8.90
CA GLY A 189 23.95 13.18 -9.82
C GLY A 189 23.20 11.97 -10.36
N PHE A 190 23.37 10.80 -9.76
CA PHE A 190 22.68 9.58 -10.17
C PHE A 190 22.32 8.69 -8.98
N PHE A 191 21.04 8.63 -8.67
CA PHE A 191 20.46 7.71 -7.70
C PHE A 191 19.81 6.51 -8.39
N LEU A 192 19.93 5.33 -7.81
CA LEU A 192 19.25 4.12 -8.28
C LEU A 192 18.34 3.57 -7.17
N GLY A 193 17.04 3.76 -7.35
CA GLY A 193 16.02 3.09 -6.55
C GLY A 193 15.81 1.65 -7.00
N VAL A 194 15.47 0.78 -6.06
CA VAL A 194 15.26 -0.66 -6.28
C VAL A 194 14.03 -1.13 -5.51
N ASN A 195 13.18 -1.88 -6.18
CA ASN A 195 12.15 -2.71 -5.54
C ASN A 195 12.30 -4.15 -6.01
N ALA A 196 12.29 -5.10 -5.09
CA ALA A 196 12.33 -6.53 -5.39
C ALA A 196 11.30 -7.24 -4.52
N THR A 197 10.43 -8.05 -5.13
CA THR A 197 9.36 -8.76 -4.41
C THR A 197 9.24 -10.21 -4.85
N SER A 198 8.76 -11.04 -3.93
CA SER A 198 8.23 -12.38 -4.19
C SER A 198 6.91 -12.51 -3.46
N TYR A 199 5.90 -12.96 -4.16
CA TYR A 199 4.54 -13.16 -3.66
C TYR A 199 4.05 -14.55 -4.06
N GLU A 200 3.35 -15.22 -3.15
CA GLU A 200 2.59 -16.44 -3.40
C GLU A 200 1.29 -16.46 -2.58
N ASP A 201 0.26 -17.04 -3.14
CA ASP A 201 -0.96 -17.41 -2.45
C ASP A 201 -1.50 -18.73 -3.02
N ASP A 202 -2.69 -19.16 -2.62
CA ASP A 202 -3.32 -20.42 -3.07
C ASP A 202 -3.62 -20.45 -4.59
N VAL A 203 -3.53 -19.32 -5.29
CA VAL A 203 -3.94 -19.18 -6.70
C VAL A 203 -2.80 -18.74 -7.61
N ILE A 204 -1.98 -17.78 -7.15
CA ILE A 204 -0.95 -17.14 -7.98
C ILE A 204 0.41 -17.08 -7.26
N GLU A 205 1.45 -17.09 -8.06
CA GLU A 205 2.83 -16.84 -7.64
C GLU A 205 3.46 -15.86 -8.62
N PHE A 206 4.15 -14.84 -8.10
CA PHE A 206 4.98 -13.97 -8.93
C PHE A 206 6.21 -13.47 -8.18
N SER A 207 7.24 -13.13 -8.93
CA SER A 207 8.40 -12.43 -8.42
C SER A 207 8.93 -11.45 -9.44
N GLY A 208 9.58 -10.39 -8.99
CA GLY A 208 10.09 -9.37 -9.89
C GLY A 208 11.05 -8.40 -9.22
N VAL A 209 11.69 -7.61 -10.09
CA VAL A 209 12.56 -6.51 -9.72
C VAL A 209 12.23 -5.31 -10.59
N ALA A 210 12.07 -4.14 -9.97
CA ALA A 210 11.98 -2.87 -10.66
C ALA A 210 13.16 -1.97 -10.28
N LEU A 211 13.67 -1.23 -11.25
CA LEU A 211 14.77 -0.30 -11.09
C LEU A 211 14.30 1.12 -11.45
N TYR A 212 14.67 2.09 -10.63
CA TYR A 212 14.24 3.47 -10.75
C TYR A 212 15.49 4.38 -10.84
N PRO A 213 16.08 4.51 -12.03
CA PRO A 213 17.19 5.44 -12.24
C PRO A 213 16.69 6.89 -12.17
N GLN A 214 17.33 7.72 -11.37
CA GLN A 214 16.95 9.11 -11.09
C GLN A 214 18.13 10.05 -11.18
#